data_14ccf0eff76d100e15a1da5f5aa53d10
#
_entry.id   14ccf0eff76d100e15a1da5f5aa53d10
#
_cell.length_a   1.000
_cell.length_b   1.000
_cell.length_c   1.000
_cell.angle_alpha   90.00
_cell.angle_beta   90.00
_cell.angle_gamma   90.00
#
_symmetry.space_group_name_H-M   'P 1'
#
loop_
_entity.id
_entity.type
_entity.pdbx_description
1 polymer ?
#
loop_
_entity_poly.entity_id
_entity_poly.type
_entity_poly.pdbx_seq_one_letter_code
_entity_poly.pdbx_strand_id
1 'polypeptide(L)'
;MQLWSQRQGVGAGGGGSLVYEALMVAGAGGGGHQRGGGGGAGGYIAQEIAFLESTAYTITIGAGGSGGQSGNYDPAPSGNNTVLSGSGITTLTAIGGGGGARGSDGMSGSNGGSGGGG
;
A
#
# COMPACT_ATOMS: atom_id res chain seq x y z
N MET A 1 1.49 7.93 0.81
CA MET A 1 0.40 8.47 1.64
C MET A 1 0.31 9.96 1.46
N GLN A 2 -0.86 10.47 1.30
CA GLN A 2 -1.13 11.89 1.14
C GLN A 2 -2.15 12.33 2.18
N LEU A 3 -1.92 13.47 2.84
CA LEU A 3 -2.83 14.05 3.81
C LEU A 3 -3.29 15.41 3.28
N TRP A 4 -4.59 15.58 3.15
CA TRP A 4 -5.19 16.85 2.78
C TRP A 4 -5.92 17.45 3.97
N SER A 5 -5.69 18.73 4.25
CA SER A 5 -6.34 19.40 5.33
C SER A 5 -7.79 19.73 4.97
N GLN A 6 -8.70 18.89 5.35
CA GLN A 6 -10.09 19.26 5.50
C GLN A 6 -10.39 19.41 6.98
N ARG A 7 -10.55 20.62 7.39
CA ARG A 7 -10.77 20.96 8.77
C ARG A 7 -12.25 20.85 9.08
N GLN A 8 -12.64 19.85 9.85
CA GLN A 8 -13.99 19.74 10.37
C GLN A 8 -13.95 19.74 11.89
N GLY A 9 -14.79 20.55 12.51
CA GLY A 9 -15.03 20.51 13.93
C GLY A 9 -13.84 20.91 14.79
N VAL A 10 -13.31 22.09 14.55
CA VAL A 10 -12.26 22.64 15.41
C VAL A 10 -12.86 22.97 16.77
N GLY A 11 -12.61 22.12 17.77
CA GLY A 11 -12.80 22.50 19.15
C GLY A 11 -11.81 23.61 19.52
N ALA A 12 -12.29 24.67 20.13
CA ALA A 12 -11.43 25.64 20.77
C ALA A 12 -10.86 25.05 22.05
N GLY A 13 -9.55 24.88 22.12
CA GLY A 13 -8.86 24.36 23.30
C GLY A 13 -8.10 23.06 23.04
N GLY A 14 -6.95 22.89 23.69
CA GLY A 14 -6.07 21.75 23.52
C GLY A 14 -6.75 20.39 23.73
N GLY A 15 -6.32 19.37 23.01
CA GLY A 15 -6.85 18.01 23.08
C GLY A 15 -7.97 17.73 22.10
N GLY A 16 -8.16 18.56 21.08
CA GLY A 16 -9.07 18.33 19.99
C GLY A 16 -8.56 17.29 19.00
N SER A 17 -9.44 16.82 18.13
CA SER A 17 -9.08 16.04 16.96
C SER A 17 -9.14 16.89 15.70
N LEU A 18 -8.26 16.60 14.76
CA LEU A 18 -8.25 17.19 13.42
C LEU A 18 -8.63 16.10 12.41
N VAL A 19 -9.63 16.37 11.59
CA VAL A 19 -10.07 15.43 10.56
C VAL A 19 -9.39 15.77 9.24
N TYR A 20 -8.70 14.78 8.68
CA TYR A 20 -8.05 14.88 7.38
C TYR A 20 -8.52 13.76 6.46
N GLU A 21 -8.62 14.07 5.18
CA GLU A 21 -8.74 13.03 4.17
C GLU A 21 -7.36 12.43 3.92
N ALA A 22 -7.23 11.14 4.12
CA ALA A 22 -5.99 10.40 3.91
C ALA A 22 -6.12 9.50 2.69
N LEU A 23 -5.12 9.56 1.81
CA LEU A 23 -4.93 8.63 0.71
C LEU A 23 -3.67 7.81 0.98
N MET A 24 -3.83 6.51 1.12
CA MET A 24 -2.74 5.57 1.32
C MET A 24 -2.63 4.66 0.10
N VAL A 25 -1.44 4.53 -0.45
CA VAL A 25 -1.14 3.63 -1.56
C VAL A 25 0.00 2.71 -1.16
N ALA A 26 -0.18 1.41 -1.33
CA ALA A 26 0.85 0.42 -1.06
C ALA A 26 1.81 0.27 -2.25
N GLY A 27 2.93 -0.43 -2.05
CA GLY A 27 3.88 -0.73 -3.11
C GLY A 27 3.27 -1.62 -4.19
N ALA A 28 3.55 -1.33 -5.46
CA ALA A 28 3.16 -2.20 -6.57
C ALA A 28 4.03 -3.46 -6.61
N GLY A 29 3.52 -4.56 -7.16
CA GLY A 29 4.31 -5.75 -7.43
C GLY A 29 5.29 -5.56 -8.58
N GLY A 30 6.36 -6.35 -8.62
CA GLY A 30 7.30 -6.38 -9.73
C GLY A 30 6.72 -7.08 -10.96
N GLY A 31 7.11 -6.66 -12.15
CA GLY A 31 6.80 -7.38 -13.38
C GLY A 31 7.61 -8.67 -13.51
N GLY A 32 7.02 -9.71 -14.11
CA GLY A 32 7.67 -10.99 -14.35
C GLY A 32 8.77 -10.92 -15.40
N HIS A 33 9.65 -11.91 -15.41
CA HIS A 33 10.75 -12.03 -16.37
C HIS A 33 10.31 -12.82 -17.63
N GLN A 34 11.00 -12.63 -18.76
CA GLN A 34 10.82 -13.38 -20.03
C GLN A 34 9.36 -13.42 -20.54
N ARG A 35 8.86 -12.31 -21.02
CA ARG A 35 7.46 -12.20 -21.49
C ARG A 35 6.44 -12.49 -20.38
N GLY A 36 6.86 -12.29 -19.12
CA GLY A 36 6.02 -12.52 -17.95
C GLY A 36 4.92 -11.48 -17.79
N GLY A 37 4.03 -11.75 -16.88
CA GLY A 37 2.92 -10.86 -16.52
C GLY A 37 3.38 -9.58 -15.84
N GLY A 38 2.57 -8.54 -15.94
CA GLY A 38 2.79 -7.30 -15.18
C GLY A 38 2.55 -7.50 -13.69
N GLY A 39 3.23 -6.74 -12.86
CA GLY A 39 2.93 -6.67 -11.43
C GLY A 39 1.60 -5.96 -11.19
N GLY A 40 0.90 -6.37 -10.13
CA GLY A 40 -0.33 -5.73 -9.67
C GLY A 40 -0.06 -4.37 -9.02
N ALA A 41 -0.98 -3.45 -9.13
CA ALA A 41 -0.92 -2.19 -8.40
C ALA A 41 -1.02 -2.45 -6.89
N GLY A 42 -0.39 -1.62 -6.09
CA GLY A 42 -0.63 -1.60 -4.65
C GLY A 42 -2.09 -1.27 -4.34
N GLY A 43 -2.61 -1.87 -3.28
CA GLY A 43 -3.91 -1.51 -2.75
C GLY A 43 -3.94 -0.05 -2.33
N TYR A 44 -5.13 0.54 -2.33
CA TYR A 44 -5.26 1.91 -1.90
C TYR A 44 -6.42 2.07 -0.91
N ILE A 45 -6.29 3.00 0.01
CA ILE A 45 -7.32 3.38 0.98
C ILE A 45 -7.47 4.88 0.91
N ALA A 46 -8.70 5.36 0.74
CA ALA A 46 -9.03 6.77 0.82
C ALA A 46 -10.18 6.94 1.82
N GLN A 47 -9.91 7.62 2.93
CA GLN A 47 -10.92 7.89 3.95
C GLN A 47 -10.54 9.06 4.82
N GLU A 48 -11.53 9.62 5.51
CA GLU A 48 -11.30 10.61 6.56
C GLU A 48 -10.79 9.93 7.83
N ILE A 49 -9.80 10.56 8.47
CA ILE A 49 -9.21 10.11 9.72
C ILE A 49 -9.18 11.28 10.70
N ALA A 50 -9.69 11.04 11.90
CA ALA A 50 -9.59 11.99 13.01
C ALA A 50 -8.27 11.75 13.76
N PHE A 51 -7.33 12.64 13.60
CA PHE A 51 -6.06 12.60 14.32
C PHE A 51 -6.17 13.38 15.63
N LEU A 52 -5.66 12.81 16.72
CA LEU A 52 -5.56 13.49 17.98
C LEU A 52 -4.38 14.45 17.99
N GLU A 53 -4.57 15.64 18.52
CA GLU A 53 -3.49 16.60 18.69
C GLU A 53 -2.42 16.06 19.65
N SER A 54 -1.20 16.51 19.49
CA SER A 54 -0.06 16.13 20.33
C SER A 54 0.18 14.61 20.43
N THR A 55 -0.23 13.87 19.42
CA THR A 55 -0.11 12.41 19.36
C THR A 55 0.81 12.00 18.20
N ALA A 56 1.74 11.10 18.47
CA ALA A 56 2.61 10.56 17.45
C ALA A 56 1.92 9.44 16.65
N TYR A 57 2.02 9.48 15.35
CA TYR A 57 1.54 8.43 14.45
C TYR A 57 2.70 7.85 13.66
N THR A 58 2.65 6.56 13.43
CA THR A 58 3.66 5.87 12.62
C THR A 58 3.11 5.61 11.23
N ILE A 59 3.86 6.06 10.25
CA ILE A 59 3.56 5.84 8.82
C ILE A 59 4.69 5.00 8.23
N THR A 60 4.35 3.83 7.71
CA THR A 60 5.28 2.97 6.98
C THR A 60 4.86 2.94 5.52
N ILE A 61 5.70 3.44 4.64
CA ILE A 61 5.44 3.43 3.20
C ILE A 61 5.95 2.13 2.59
N GLY A 62 5.06 1.38 1.94
CA GLY A 62 5.41 0.13 1.29
C GLY A 62 6.25 0.35 0.03
N ALA A 63 7.40 -0.30 -0.04
CA ALA A 63 8.22 -0.31 -1.25
C ALA A 63 7.60 -1.18 -2.34
N GLY A 64 7.86 -0.85 -3.60
CA GLY A 64 7.51 -1.71 -4.72
C GLY A 64 8.32 -3.02 -4.75
N GLY A 65 7.76 -4.07 -5.31
CA GLY A 65 8.47 -5.32 -5.59
C GLY A 65 9.48 -5.13 -6.71
N SER A 66 10.62 -5.80 -6.61
CA SER A 66 11.62 -5.81 -7.70
C SER A 66 11.12 -6.63 -8.89
N GLY A 67 11.60 -6.31 -10.09
CA GLY A 67 11.31 -7.12 -11.28
C GLY A 67 11.83 -8.56 -11.16
N GLY A 68 11.16 -9.48 -11.83
CA GLY A 68 11.59 -10.87 -11.93
C GLY A 68 12.97 -11.01 -12.54
N GLN A 69 13.74 -11.97 -12.07
CA GLN A 69 15.13 -12.19 -12.46
C GLN A 69 15.30 -13.46 -13.30
N SER A 70 16.33 -13.45 -14.16
CA SER A 70 16.72 -14.63 -14.93
C SER A 70 17.17 -15.77 -14.00
N GLY A 71 16.72 -16.99 -14.32
CA GLY A 71 17.07 -18.17 -13.55
C GLY A 71 16.18 -18.44 -12.33
N ASN A 72 15.32 -17.52 -11.95
CA ASN A 72 14.34 -17.72 -10.90
C ASN A 72 12.99 -18.15 -11.49
N TYR A 73 12.43 -19.24 -10.99
CA TYR A 73 11.16 -19.80 -11.46
C TYR A 73 9.93 -19.26 -10.72
N ASP A 74 10.15 -18.44 -9.70
CA ASP A 74 9.06 -17.84 -8.93
C ASP A 74 8.48 -16.59 -9.63
N PRO A 75 7.25 -16.22 -9.31
CA PRO A 75 6.74 -14.92 -9.69
C PRO A 75 7.63 -13.79 -9.17
N ALA A 76 7.58 -12.64 -9.80
CA ALA A 76 8.29 -11.48 -9.28
C ALA A 76 7.80 -11.14 -7.86
N PRO A 77 8.63 -10.52 -7.02
CA PRO A 77 8.23 -10.14 -5.67
C PRO A 77 7.02 -9.20 -5.65
N SER A 78 6.13 -9.44 -4.70
CA SER A 78 5.02 -8.53 -4.40
C SER A 78 5.53 -7.23 -3.78
N GLY A 79 4.74 -6.18 -3.89
CA GLY A 79 4.98 -4.93 -3.16
C GLY A 79 4.70 -5.07 -1.67
N ASN A 80 5.23 -4.16 -0.88
CA ASN A 80 5.02 -4.12 0.55
C ASN A 80 3.80 -3.27 0.92
N ASN A 81 3.23 -3.55 2.09
CA ASN A 81 2.10 -2.80 2.60
C ASN A 81 2.48 -1.38 3.04
N THR A 82 1.56 -0.45 2.85
CA THR A 82 1.63 0.86 3.50
C THR A 82 0.72 0.84 4.71
N VAL A 83 1.25 1.23 5.86
CA VAL A 83 0.57 1.13 7.16
C VAL A 83 0.55 2.48 7.86
N LEU A 84 -0.59 2.83 8.41
CA LEU A 84 -0.76 3.96 9.34
C LEU A 84 -1.27 3.43 10.67
N SER A 85 -0.56 3.75 11.74
CA SER A 85 -0.93 3.34 13.09
C SER A 85 -0.65 4.44 14.11
N GLY A 86 -1.32 4.37 15.23
CA GLY A 86 -1.18 5.31 16.35
C GLY A 86 -2.37 5.25 17.30
N SER A 87 -2.26 5.97 18.40
CA SER A 87 -3.32 6.03 19.39
C SER A 87 -4.55 6.76 18.84
N GLY A 88 -5.72 6.27 19.18
CA GLY A 88 -7.01 6.88 18.83
C GLY A 88 -7.48 6.58 17.41
N ILE A 89 -6.71 5.84 16.61
CA ILE A 89 -7.14 5.36 15.29
C ILE A 89 -7.02 3.84 15.19
N THR A 90 -7.87 3.25 14.38
CA THR A 90 -7.70 1.86 13.96
C THR A 90 -6.56 1.80 12.95
N THR A 91 -5.61 0.87 13.13
CA THR A 91 -4.52 0.66 12.16
C THR A 91 -5.07 0.40 10.76
N LEU A 92 -4.62 1.19 9.80
CA LEU A 92 -4.96 1.06 8.40
C LEU A 92 -3.81 0.42 7.64
N THR A 93 -4.12 -0.59 6.83
CA THR A 93 -3.13 -1.30 6.03
C THR A 93 -3.59 -1.39 4.59
N ALA A 94 -2.93 -0.66 3.69
CA ALA A 94 -3.07 -0.85 2.25
C ALA A 94 -2.14 -2.00 1.83
N ILE A 95 -2.69 -3.01 1.19
CA ILE A 95 -1.98 -4.25 0.84
C ILE A 95 -1.13 -4.04 -0.41
N GLY A 96 0.10 -4.53 -0.39
CA GLY A 96 0.98 -4.48 -1.56
C GLY A 96 0.43 -5.22 -2.77
N GLY A 97 0.78 -4.79 -3.96
CA GLY A 97 0.39 -5.44 -5.21
C GLY A 97 1.11 -6.77 -5.43
N GLY A 98 0.44 -7.74 -6.06
CA GLY A 98 1.02 -9.04 -6.39
C GLY A 98 2.07 -8.96 -7.49
N GLY A 99 3.13 -9.76 -7.40
CA GLY A 99 4.13 -9.88 -8.46
C GLY A 99 3.61 -10.60 -9.70
N GLY A 100 4.07 -10.19 -10.87
CA GLY A 100 3.73 -10.83 -12.14
C GLY A 100 4.38 -12.19 -12.31
N ALA A 101 3.70 -13.09 -13.01
CA ALA A 101 4.24 -14.40 -13.34
C ALA A 101 5.45 -14.31 -14.27
N ARG A 102 6.32 -15.29 -14.23
CA ARG A 102 7.33 -15.49 -15.25
C ARG A 102 6.69 -16.02 -16.55
N GLY A 103 7.17 -15.56 -17.70
CA GLY A 103 6.68 -16.00 -19.01
C GLY A 103 7.13 -17.41 -19.41
N SER A 104 6.90 -18.39 -18.54
CA SER A 104 7.10 -19.81 -18.81
C SER A 104 5.87 -20.61 -18.39
N ASP A 105 5.71 -21.76 -18.98
CA ASP A 105 4.47 -22.55 -18.96
C ASP A 105 3.81 -22.69 -17.58
N GLY A 106 2.58 -22.28 -17.49
CA GLY A 106 1.68 -22.54 -16.36
C GLY A 106 1.93 -21.76 -15.09
N MET A 107 2.74 -20.73 -15.12
CA MET A 107 2.97 -19.89 -13.93
C MET A 107 1.89 -18.84 -13.76
N SER A 108 1.49 -18.64 -12.53
CA SER A 108 0.52 -17.59 -12.13
C SER A 108 1.22 -16.46 -11.39
N GLY A 109 0.71 -15.26 -11.52
CA GLY A 109 1.13 -14.13 -10.69
C GLY A 109 0.70 -14.31 -9.24
N SER A 110 1.27 -13.52 -8.36
CA SER A 110 0.95 -13.51 -6.93
C SER A 110 -0.29 -12.69 -6.62
N ASN A 111 -0.96 -13.03 -5.53
CA ASN A 111 -2.05 -12.24 -4.99
C ASN A 111 -1.51 -10.98 -4.30
N GLY A 112 -2.35 -9.95 -4.22
CA GLY A 112 -2.04 -8.70 -3.55
C GLY A 112 -3.26 -7.82 -3.44
N GLY A 113 -3.08 -6.54 -3.12
CA GLY A 113 -4.14 -5.54 -3.19
C GLY A 113 -4.75 -5.46 -4.60
N SER A 114 -3.90 -5.64 -5.62
CA SER A 114 -4.26 -6.06 -6.97
C SER A 114 -3.36 -7.24 -7.33
N GLY A 115 -3.89 -8.27 -7.98
CA GLY A 115 -3.12 -9.44 -8.37
C GLY A 115 -2.13 -9.14 -9.49
N GLY A 116 -1.05 -9.93 -9.56
CA GLY A 116 -0.13 -9.92 -10.68
C GLY A 116 -0.71 -10.65 -11.90
N GLY A 117 -0.32 -10.25 -13.10
CA GLY A 117 -0.67 -10.93 -14.33
C GLY A 117 0.02 -12.30 -14.47
N GLY A 118 -0.66 -13.22 -15.13
CA GLY A 118 -0.12 -14.54 -15.52
C GLY A 118 0.61 -14.50 -16.87
#